data_47fdd6b62506f7cb692fd626c9f3e00d
#
_entry.id   47fdd6b62506f7cb692fd626c9f3e00d
#
_cell.length_a   1.000
_cell.length_b   1.000
_cell.length_c   1.000
_cell.angle_alpha   90.00
_cell.angle_beta   90.00
_cell.angle_gamma   90.00
#
_symmetry.space_group_name_H-M   'P 1'
#
loop_
_entity.id
_entity.type
_entity.pdbx_description
1 polymer ?
#
loop_
_entity_poly.entity_id
_entity_poly.type
_entity_poly.pdbx_seq_one_letter_code
_entity_poly.pdbx_strand_id
1 'polypeptide(L)'
;MSAGASRMMGEEELRRVVEQRMPAFAQERDCQQLISDFYARYHDSCKPMSREVIRINAQAERLGSKEMAQQNQEEDYPAPPPMPEKLPALIALLVSRTPEVYKPAVAHAVFPSLATHLWKTRFKYIDNVEHEATLMTCLLAGTGAGKSCVQMPISYVMEDIRKRDRENLAREKAWKDEVTRKGANKDKRKRPENLVIQEIDADMTNPAFVMRTAEAQEHFLYTSLNEIDQFDALRGQGNQQFRIMCLAFDPANQYGQTRVGTSSVTERVTIRFNWNASTTIQKGLRYFSRVLTDGPISRINFCTIPER
;
A
#
# COMPACT_ATOMS: atom_id res chain seq x y z
N MET A 1 0.29 7.83 -27.51
CA MET A 1 0.73 9.20 -27.22
C MET A 1 1.32 9.31 -25.81
N SER A 2 0.57 8.99 -24.78
CA SER A 2 1.06 9.02 -23.39
C SER A 2 2.35 8.21 -23.15
N ALA A 3 2.44 6.99 -23.72
CA ALA A 3 3.65 6.16 -23.66
C ALA A 3 4.85 6.74 -24.42
N GLY A 4 4.61 7.48 -25.49
CA GLY A 4 5.66 8.21 -26.23
C GLY A 4 6.17 9.40 -25.42
N ALA A 5 5.29 10.18 -24.81
CA ALA A 5 5.64 11.30 -23.97
C ALA A 5 6.41 10.87 -22.70
N SER A 6 6.01 9.78 -22.07
CA SER A 6 6.73 9.21 -20.91
C SER A 6 8.13 8.71 -21.26
N ARG A 7 8.39 8.38 -22.52
CA ARG A 7 9.71 8.01 -23.07
C ARG A 7 10.47 9.19 -23.70
N MET A 8 9.95 10.40 -23.56
CA MET A 8 10.54 11.62 -24.16
C MET A 8 10.79 11.50 -25.67
N MET A 9 9.95 10.77 -26.41
CA MET A 9 10.03 10.65 -27.86
C MET A 9 9.62 11.97 -28.53
N GLY A 10 10.34 12.39 -29.54
CA GLY A 10 9.94 13.52 -30.38
C GLY A 10 8.72 13.20 -31.23
N GLU A 11 8.00 14.23 -31.71
CA GLU A 11 6.79 14.06 -32.53
C GLU A 11 7.02 13.20 -33.77
N GLU A 12 8.09 13.45 -34.52
CA GLU A 12 8.43 12.66 -35.72
C GLU A 12 8.75 11.18 -35.42
N GLU A 13 9.36 10.94 -34.28
CA GLU A 13 9.71 9.60 -33.86
C GLU A 13 8.45 8.81 -33.44
N LEU A 14 7.53 9.47 -32.75
CA LEU A 14 6.23 8.87 -32.42
C LEU A 14 5.42 8.58 -33.71
N ARG A 15 5.44 9.46 -34.70
CA ARG A 15 4.79 9.23 -36.00
C ARG A 15 5.36 7.99 -36.68
N ARG A 16 6.66 7.82 -36.76
CA ARG A 16 7.31 6.63 -37.34
C ARG A 16 6.95 5.35 -36.59
N VAL A 17 6.87 5.37 -35.28
CA VAL A 17 6.46 4.20 -34.48
C VAL A 17 5.01 3.83 -34.76
N VAL A 18 4.13 4.80 -34.90
CA VAL A 18 2.70 4.56 -35.25
C VAL A 18 2.57 4.01 -36.65
N GLU A 19 3.29 4.55 -37.62
CA GLU A 19 3.34 4.05 -39.01
C GLU A 19 3.83 2.59 -39.10
N GLN A 20 4.85 2.24 -38.31
CA GLN A 20 5.38 0.88 -38.31
C GLN A 20 4.46 -0.13 -37.64
N ARG A 21 3.78 0.25 -36.54
CA ARG A 21 2.98 -0.68 -35.75
C ARG A 21 1.50 -0.70 -36.11
N MET A 22 0.98 0.39 -36.65
CA MET A 22 -0.44 0.58 -36.90
C MET A 22 -0.63 1.38 -38.22
N PRO A 23 -0.21 0.83 -39.38
CA PRO A 23 -0.15 1.56 -40.65
C PRO A 23 -1.51 2.09 -41.12
N ALA A 24 -2.59 1.34 -40.88
CA ALA A 24 -3.94 1.78 -41.24
C ALA A 24 -4.37 3.01 -40.42
N PHE A 25 -4.11 3.01 -39.12
CA PHE A 25 -4.42 4.12 -38.19
C PHE A 25 -3.54 5.34 -38.44
N ALA A 26 -2.28 5.14 -38.85
CA ALA A 26 -1.35 6.22 -39.17
C ALA A 26 -1.81 7.11 -40.30
N GLN A 27 -2.60 6.54 -41.27
CA GLN A 27 -3.13 7.24 -42.43
C GLN A 27 -4.41 8.05 -42.13
N GLU A 28 -5.02 7.84 -40.96
CA GLU A 28 -6.21 8.58 -40.57
C GLU A 28 -5.84 10.03 -40.24
N ARG A 29 -6.61 10.99 -40.76
CA ARG A 29 -6.44 12.43 -40.51
C ARG A 29 -6.50 12.75 -39.02
N ASP A 30 -7.35 12.03 -38.31
CA ASP A 30 -7.54 12.22 -36.85
C ASP A 30 -6.31 11.78 -36.05
N CYS A 31 -5.59 10.74 -36.48
CA CYS A 31 -4.35 10.29 -35.83
C CYS A 31 -3.25 11.35 -35.94
N GLN A 32 -3.07 11.95 -37.12
CA GLN A 32 -2.08 12.98 -37.35
C GLN A 32 -2.39 14.26 -36.53
N GLN A 33 -3.67 14.63 -36.50
CA GLN A 33 -4.13 15.79 -35.73
C GLN A 33 -3.94 15.56 -34.22
N LEU A 34 -4.30 14.39 -33.70
CA LEU A 34 -4.13 14.03 -32.28
C LEU A 34 -2.66 14.03 -31.83
N ILE A 35 -1.74 13.60 -32.68
CA ILE A 35 -0.31 13.65 -32.37
C ILE A 35 0.16 15.10 -32.30
N SER A 36 -0.20 15.91 -33.31
CA SER A 36 0.17 17.32 -33.37
C SER A 36 -0.38 18.13 -32.21
N ASP A 37 -1.67 17.97 -31.89
CA ASP A 37 -2.34 18.65 -30.77
C ASP A 37 -1.73 18.26 -29.42
N PHE A 38 -1.33 17.00 -29.27
CA PHE A 38 -0.66 16.52 -28.07
C PHE A 38 0.68 17.24 -27.86
N TYR A 39 1.53 17.28 -28.87
CA TYR A 39 2.82 17.93 -28.78
C TYR A 39 2.70 19.46 -28.68
N ALA A 40 1.72 20.08 -29.32
CA ALA A 40 1.43 21.50 -29.15
C ALA A 40 1.08 21.88 -27.69
N ARG A 41 0.39 20.99 -26.96
CA ARG A 41 0.03 21.21 -25.55
C ARG A 41 1.14 20.92 -24.56
N TYR A 42 2.07 20.04 -24.90
CA TYR A 42 3.12 19.53 -24.01
C TYR A 42 4.53 19.81 -24.51
N HIS A 43 4.68 20.80 -25.39
CA HIS A 43 5.93 21.16 -26.04
C HIS A 43 7.12 21.31 -25.07
N ASP A 44 6.91 21.89 -23.88
CA ASP A 44 7.97 22.14 -22.90
C ASP A 44 8.36 20.88 -22.08
N SER A 45 7.51 19.85 -22.06
CA SER A 45 7.74 18.61 -21.34
C SER A 45 8.29 17.47 -22.19
N CYS A 46 8.25 17.61 -23.52
CA CYS A 46 8.71 16.60 -24.48
C CYS A 46 10.04 16.99 -25.13
N LYS A 47 11.13 16.99 -24.36
CA LYS A 47 12.46 17.15 -24.96
C LYS A 47 12.83 15.85 -25.69
N PRO A 48 13.25 15.90 -26.98
CA PRO A 48 13.70 14.71 -27.69
C PRO A 48 14.94 14.13 -26.99
N MET A 49 14.84 12.86 -26.59
CA MET A 49 16.04 12.14 -26.12
C MET A 49 17.01 11.93 -27.29
N SER A 50 18.31 12.11 -27.03
CA SER A 50 19.32 11.78 -28.04
C SER A 50 19.20 10.27 -28.39
N ARG A 51 19.48 9.92 -29.65
CA ARG A 51 19.48 8.51 -30.13
C ARG A 51 20.36 7.62 -29.25
N GLU A 52 21.36 8.17 -28.64
CA GLU A 52 22.31 7.51 -27.76
C GLU A 52 21.67 7.13 -26.40
N VAL A 53 20.90 8.03 -25.81
CA VAL A 53 20.16 7.77 -24.55
C VAL A 53 19.05 6.74 -24.77
N ILE A 54 18.35 6.78 -25.90
CA ILE A 54 17.35 5.76 -26.26
C ILE A 54 18.02 4.39 -26.42
N ARG A 55 19.22 4.35 -27.04
CA ARG A 55 19.99 3.12 -27.24
C ARG A 55 20.51 2.55 -25.92
N ILE A 56 20.99 3.40 -25.01
CA ILE A 56 21.43 3.04 -23.66
C ILE A 56 20.26 2.49 -22.83
N ASN A 57 19.11 3.15 -22.86
CA ASN A 57 17.92 2.69 -22.13
C ASN A 57 17.37 1.36 -22.69
N ALA A 58 17.34 1.19 -24.02
CA ALA A 58 16.96 -0.07 -24.64
C ALA A 58 17.96 -1.20 -24.35
N GLN A 59 19.23 -0.87 -24.20
CA GLN A 59 20.28 -1.82 -23.81
C GLN A 59 20.19 -2.17 -22.31
N ALA A 60 19.90 -1.20 -21.46
CA ALA A 60 19.65 -1.41 -20.05
C ALA A 60 18.37 -2.24 -19.79
N GLU A 61 17.28 -1.99 -20.54
CA GLU A 61 16.08 -2.82 -20.52
C GLU A 61 16.34 -4.27 -20.96
N ARG A 62 17.20 -4.47 -21.98
CA ARG A 62 17.60 -5.80 -22.45
C ARG A 62 18.53 -6.52 -21.48
N LEU A 63 19.44 -5.80 -20.81
CA LEU A 63 20.31 -6.34 -19.78
C LEU A 63 19.51 -6.71 -18.53
N GLY A 64 18.64 -5.83 -18.05
CA GLY A 64 17.73 -6.12 -16.94
C GLY A 64 16.78 -7.29 -17.23
N SER A 65 16.28 -7.40 -18.47
CA SER A 65 15.47 -8.55 -18.89
C SER A 65 16.28 -9.84 -19.02
N LYS A 66 17.56 -9.75 -19.40
CA LYS A 66 18.48 -10.91 -19.44
C LYS A 66 18.95 -11.32 -18.04
N GLU A 67 19.22 -10.37 -17.16
CA GLU A 67 19.54 -10.64 -15.76
C GLU A 67 18.34 -11.27 -15.04
N MET A 68 17.11 -10.77 -15.26
CA MET A 68 15.89 -11.42 -14.76
C MET A 68 15.64 -12.80 -15.38
N ALA A 69 15.97 -13.01 -16.65
CA ALA A 69 15.86 -14.32 -17.30
C ALA A 69 16.99 -15.28 -16.91
N GLN A 70 18.16 -14.77 -16.54
CA GLN A 70 19.26 -15.58 -15.99
C GLN A 70 19.11 -15.86 -14.49
N GLN A 71 18.44 -14.99 -13.74
CA GLN A 71 18.03 -15.25 -12.35
C GLN A 71 16.91 -16.30 -12.24
N ASN A 72 16.20 -16.60 -13.32
CA ASN A 72 15.27 -17.74 -13.43
C ASN A 72 15.97 -19.09 -13.76
N GLN A 73 17.28 -19.14 -13.89
CA GLN A 73 18.00 -20.39 -13.76
C GLN A 73 18.03 -20.70 -12.26
N GLU A 74 17.37 -21.77 -11.86
CA GLU A 74 17.31 -22.40 -10.55
C GLU A 74 18.55 -22.06 -9.71
N GLU A 75 18.57 -20.88 -9.08
CA GLU A 75 19.38 -20.68 -7.91
C GLU A 75 18.78 -21.64 -6.88
N ASP A 76 19.56 -22.62 -6.51
CA ASP A 76 19.21 -23.62 -5.49
C ASP A 76 19.11 -22.90 -4.14
N TYR A 77 18.03 -22.12 -3.99
CA TYR A 77 17.74 -21.46 -2.73
C TYR A 77 17.55 -22.53 -1.67
N PRO A 78 18.23 -22.43 -0.52
CA PRO A 78 18.06 -23.39 0.55
C PRO A 78 16.57 -23.50 0.90
N ALA A 79 16.12 -24.72 1.11
CA ALA A 79 14.73 -24.95 1.52
C ALA A 79 14.38 -24.05 2.73
N PRO A 80 13.19 -23.46 2.75
CA PRO A 80 12.79 -22.61 3.87
C PRO A 80 12.85 -23.40 5.18
N PRO A 81 13.24 -22.78 6.30
CA PRO A 81 13.31 -23.47 7.57
C PRO A 81 11.93 -24.05 7.95
N PRO A 82 11.87 -25.23 8.54
CA PRO A 82 10.62 -25.82 8.99
C PRO A 82 9.96 -24.94 10.05
N MET A 83 8.64 -25.03 10.15
CA MET A 83 7.90 -24.37 11.24
C MET A 83 8.43 -24.87 12.60
N PRO A 84 8.55 -23.98 13.61
CA PRO A 84 8.93 -24.39 14.96
C PRO A 84 7.95 -25.46 15.50
N GLU A 85 8.49 -26.50 16.14
CA GLU A 85 7.66 -27.57 16.76
C GLU A 85 6.75 -27.03 17.86
N LYS A 86 7.22 -26.00 18.59
CA LYS A 86 6.43 -25.34 19.64
C LYS A 86 6.05 -23.94 19.21
N LEU A 87 4.77 -23.71 19.00
CA LEU A 87 4.20 -22.41 18.72
C LEU A 87 3.53 -21.84 19.97
N PRO A 88 3.46 -20.50 20.13
CA PRO A 88 2.58 -19.88 21.12
C PRO A 88 1.15 -20.39 20.96
N ALA A 89 0.44 -20.63 22.06
CA ALA A 89 -0.86 -21.32 22.07
C ALA A 89 -1.88 -20.66 21.09
N LEU A 90 -1.92 -19.33 21.05
CA LEU A 90 -2.83 -18.61 20.15
C LEU A 90 -2.46 -18.83 18.66
N ILE A 91 -1.17 -18.81 18.33
CA ILE A 91 -0.71 -19.05 16.94
C ILE A 91 -1.01 -20.52 16.58
N ALA A 92 -0.72 -21.47 17.47
CA ALA A 92 -1.05 -22.89 17.27
C ALA A 92 -2.55 -23.09 16.99
N LEU A 93 -3.42 -22.40 17.75
CA LEU A 93 -4.87 -22.43 17.54
C LEU A 93 -5.27 -21.87 16.17
N LEU A 94 -4.74 -20.70 15.79
CA LEU A 94 -5.08 -20.05 14.53
C LEU A 94 -4.64 -20.85 13.30
N VAL A 95 -3.53 -21.59 13.38
CA VAL A 95 -3.04 -22.44 12.29
C VAL A 95 -3.52 -23.88 12.36
N SER A 96 -4.25 -24.28 13.39
CA SER A 96 -4.62 -25.68 13.68
C SER A 96 -5.38 -26.39 12.55
N ARG A 97 -6.20 -25.64 11.83
CA ARG A 97 -7.01 -26.15 10.70
C ARG A 97 -6.45 -25.76 9.34
N THR A 98 -5.26 -25.17 9.31
CA THR A 98 -4.60 -24.72 8.09
C THR A 98 -3.77 -25.90 7.52
N PRO A 99 -3.87 -26.21 6.21
CA PRO A 99 -2.98 -27.19 5.59
C PRO A 99 -1.52 -26.81 5.77
N GLU A 100 -0.64 -27.80 5.90
CA GLU A 100 0.79 -27.62 6.24
C GLU A 100 1.47 -26.57 5.37
N VAL A 101 1.26 -26.60 4.06
CA VAL A 101 1.86 -25.69 3.08
C VAL A 101 1.50 -24.22 3.33
N TYR A 102 0.37 -23.92 3.97
CA TYR A 102 -0.09 -22.56 4.26
C TYR A 102 0.18 -22.10 5.68
N LYS A 103 0.56 -23.01 6.60
CA LYS A 103 0.78 -22.66 8.01
C LYS A 103 1.80 -21.53 8.20
N PRO A 104 2.97 -21.50 7.53
CA PRO A 104 3.90 -20.39 7.66
C PRO A 104 3.27 -19.06 7.23
N ALA A 105 2.59 -19.03 6.09
CA ALA A 105 1.94 -17.81 5.59
C ALA A 105 0.86 -17.30 6.55
N VAL A 106 0.02 -18.18 7.08
CA VAL A 106 -1.01 -17.82 8.07
C VAL A 106 -0.38 -17.35 9.38
N ALA A 107 0.64 -18.05 9.89
CA ALA A 107 1.33 -17.67 11.12
C ALA A 107 1.94 -16.25 11.03
N HIS A 108 2.54 -15.90 9.90
CA HIS A 108 3.07 -14.55 9.69
C HIS A 108 1.97 -13.50 9.45
N ALA A 109 0.92 -13.84 8.72
CA ALA A 109 -0.13 -12.91 8.37
C ALA A 109 -1.02 -12.50 9.56
N VAL A 110 -1.13 -13.30 10.61
CA VAL A 110 -1.94 -12.95 11.78
C VAL A 110 -1.27 -11.94 12.72
N PHE A 111 0.04 -11.74 12.62
CA PHE A 111 0.76 -10.83 13.54
C PHE A 111 0.29 -9.38 13.48
N PRO A 112 0.08 -8.72 12.34
CA PRO A 112 -0.41 -7.34 12.32
C PRO A 112 -1.79 -7.19 12.96
N SER A 113 -2.71 -8.12 12.72
CA SER A 113 -4.02 -8.11 13.35
C SER A 113 -3.96 -8.35 14.86
N LEU A 114 -3.12 -9.28 15.34
CA LEU A 114 -2.87 -9.48 16.77
C LEU A 114 -2.24 -8.25 17.41
N ALA A 115 -1.25 -7.65 16.76
CA ALA A 115 -0.59 -6.44 17.24
C ALA A 115 -1.57 -5.26 17.42
N THR A 116 -2.63 -5.21 16.61
CA THR A 116 -3.66 -4.17 16.72
C THR A 116 -4.42 -4.19 18.04
N HIS A 117 -4.43 -5.33 18.76
CA HIS A 117 -4.99 -5.46 20.10
C HIS A 117 -4.04 -5.01 21.22
N LEU A 118 -2.75 -4.82 20.92
CA LEU A 118 -1.73 -4.48 21.94
C LEU A 118 -1.72 -2.99 22.28
N TRP A 119 -2.89 -2.45 22.57
CA TRP A 119 -3.04 -1.06 22.98
C TRP A 119 -2.28 -0.77 24.28
N LYS A 120 -1.52 0.32 24.29
CA LYS A 120 -0.67 0.74 25.41
C LYS A 120 0.39 -0.29 25.85
N THR A 121 0.64 -1.31 25.04
CA THR A 121 1.70 -2.28 25.32
C THR A 121 3.01 -1.77 24.72
N ARG A 122 4.02 -1.63 25.58
CA ARG A 122 5.35 -1.14 25.20
C ARG A 122 6.42 -2.11 25.68
N PHE A 123 7.50 -2.17 24.95
CA PHE A 123 8.67 -2.96 25.32
C PHE A 123 9.95 -2.18 25.02
N LYS A 124 10.98 -2.41 25.83
CA LYS A 124 12.32 -1.87 25.55
C LYS A 124 13.06 -2.83 24.63
N TYR A 125 13.60 -2.30 23.56
CA TYR A 125 14.47 -3.03 22.67
C TYR A 125 15.95 -2.89 23.10
N ILE A 126 16.89 -3.55 22.38
CA ILE A 126 18.33 -3.51 22.70
C ILE A 126 18.95 -2.12 22.62
N ASP A 127 18.34 -1.20 21.92
CA ASP A 127 18.71 0.22 21.83
C ASP A 127 18.27 1.03 23.05
N ASN A 128 17.62 0.39 24.04
CA ASN A 128 17.03 0.99 25.22
C ASN A 128 15.89 2.00 24.95
N VAL A 129 15.32 1.99 23.74
CA VAL A 129 14.18 2.81 23.35
C VAL A 129 12.88 2.00 23.55
N GLU A 130 11.81 2.66 23.97
CA GLU A 130 10.48 2.05 24.05
C GLU A 130 9.85 1.95 22.68
N HIS A 131 9.45 0.75 22.30
CA HIS A 131 8.75 0.44 21.08
C HIS A 131 7.31 -0.02 21.34
N GLU A 132 6.46 0.16 20.36
CA GLU A 132 5.10 -0.37 20.30
C GLU A 132 5.01 -1.46 19.22
N ALA A 133 3.98 -2.30 19.29
CA ALA A 133 3.83 -3.45 18.39
C ALA A 133 3.33 -3.02 17.00
N THR A 134 4.13 -2.28 16.25
CA THR A 134 3.85 -1.98 14.84
C THR A 134 4.36 -3.11 13.96
N LEU A 135 3.45 -3.79 13.28
CA LEU A 135 3.75 -4.92 12.42
C LEU A 135 3.07 -4.77 11.06
N MET A 136 3.82 -5.06 10.02
CA MET A 136 3.40 -4.94 8.63
C MET A 136 3.76 -6.23 7.91
N THR A 137 2.79 -6.88 7.26
CA THR A 137 3.04 -8.14 6.55
C THR A 137 2.54 -8.07 5.12
N CYS A 138 3.40 -8.45 4.18
CA CYS A 138 3.07 -8.58 2.77
C CYS A 138 3.22 -10.04 2.33
N LEU A 139 2.12 -10.67 1.94
CA LEU A 139 2.08 -12.03 1.40
C LEU A 139 2.31 -12.00 -0.11
N LEU A 140 3.42 -12.55 -0.55
CA LEU A 140 3.81 -12.68 -1.94
C LEU A 140 3.60 -14.12 -2.40
N ALA A 141 2.75 -14.35 -3.41
CA ALA A 141 2.54 -15.69 -3.94
C ALA A 141 2.01 -15.65 -5.36
N GLY A 142 2.17 -16.73 -6.10
CA GLY A 142 1.69 -16.88 -7.47
C GLY A 142 0.18 -16.65 -7.62
N THR A 143 -0.27 -16.46 -8.85
CA THR A 143 -1.71 -16.41 -9.15
C THR A 143 -2.34 -17.78 -8.85
N GLY A 144 -3.45 -17.80 -8.12
CA GLY A 144 -4.10 -19.06 -7.75
C GLY A 144 -3.44 -19.82 -6.60
N ALA A 145 -2.35 -19.33 -6.02
CA ALA A 145 -1.63 -20.00 -4.91
C ALA A 145 -2.40 -20.11 -3.59
N GLY A 146 -3.62 -19.62 -3.51
CA GLY A 146 -4.45 -19.74 -2.29
C GLY A 146 -4.17 -18.65 -1.24
N LYS A 147 -3.79 -17.43 -1.64
CA LYS A 147 -3.56 -16.29 -0.73
C LYS A 147 -4.70 -15.99 0.22
N SER A 148 -5.94 -16.38 -0.12
CA SER A 148 -7.12 -16.24 0.74
C SER A 148 -7.08 -17.06 2.03
N CYS A 149 -6.13 -18.00 2.17
CA CYS A 149 -5.98 -18.81 3.38
C CYS A 149 -5.78 -17.98 4.65
N VAL A 150 -5.26 -16.75 4.54
CA VAL A 150 -5.02 -15.86 5.67
C VAL A 150 -6.26 -15.07 6.12
N GLN A 151 -7.30 -14.97 5.27
CA GLN A 151 -8.45 -14.10 5.53
C GLN A 151 -9.28 -14.53 6.73
N MET A 152 -9.58 -15.82 6.86
CA MET A 152 -10.41 -16.32 7.98
C MET A 152 -9.69 -16.16 9.33
N PRO A 153 -8.43 -16.58 9.52
CA PRO A 153 -7.70 -16.32 10.75
C PRO A 153 -7.63 -14.85 11.15
N ILE A 154 -7.34 -13.96 10.20
CA ILE A 154 -7.36 -12.51 10.43
C ILE A 154 -8.76 -12.05 10.83
N SER A 155 -9.82 -12.56 10.17
CA SER A 155 -11.19 -12.17 10.48
C SER A 155 -11.59 -12.56 11.91
N TYR A 156 -11.18 -13.73 12.38
CA TYR A 156 -11.41 -14.14 13.77
C TYR A 156 -10.70 -13.23 14.78
N VAL A 157 -9.46 -12.87 14.49
CA VAL A 157 -8.68 -11.95 15.34
C VAL A 157 -9.33 -10.57 15.41
N MET A 158 -9.89 -10.08 14.32
CA MET A 158 -10.43 -8.72 14.20
C MET A 158 -11.92 -8.60 14.57
N GLU A 159 -12.58 -9.67 14.98
CA GLU A 159 -14.04 -9.71 15.12
C GLU A 159 -14.59 -8.69 16.14
N ASP A 160 -14.01 -8.59 17.30
CA ASP A 160 -14.43 -7.67 18.37
C ASP A 160 -14.13 -6.20 18.01
N ILE A 161 -12.98 -5.94 17.37
CA ILE A 161 -12.66 -4.60 16.82
C ILE A 161 -13.71 -4.20 15.79
N ARG A 162 -14.02 -5.07 14.83
CA ARG A 162 -15.04 -4.82 13.81
C ARG A 162 -16.45 -4.60 14.39
N LYS A 163 -16.77 -5.30 15.46
CA LYS A 163 -18.06 -5.09 16.15
C LYS A 163 -18.15 -3.68 16.72
N ARG A 164 -17.13 -3.25 17.46
CA ARG A 164 -17.06 -1.88 18.02
C ARG A 164 -17.00 -0.82 16.90
N ASP A 165 -16.23 -1.04 15.87
CA ASP A 165 -16.11 -0.12 14.75
C ASP A 165 -17.46 0.06 14.03
N ARG A 166 -18.25 -1.00 13.82
CA ARG A 166 -19.60 -0.90 13.27
C ARG A 166 -20.53 -0.01 14.11
N GLU A 167 -20.47 -0.12 15.43
CA GLU A 167 -21.24 0.72 16.33
C GLU A 167 -20.83 2.21 16.21
N ASN A 168 -19.54 2.50 16.17
CA ASN A 168 -19.01 3.84 16.03
C ASN A 168 -19.27 4.44 14.63
N LEU A 169 -19.15 3.63 13.56
CA LEU A 169 -19.51 4.03 12.21
C LEU A 169 -21.01 4.35 12.08
N ALA A 170 -21.87 3.58 12.74
CA ALA A 170 -23.31 3.88 12.76
C ALA A 170 -23.60 5.21 13.48
N ARG A 171 -22.91 5.51 14.59
CA ARG A 171 -23.01 6.81 15.29
C ARG A 171 -22.52 7.96 14.40
N GLU A 172 -21.39 7.80 13.73
CA GLU A 172 -20.86 8.80 12.79
C GLU A 172 -21.83 9.06 11.63
N LYS A 173 -22.38 7.98 11.06
CA LYS A 173 -23.35 8.08 9.96
C LYS A 173 -24.62 8.80 10.40
N ALA A 174 -25.19 8.45 11.54
CA ALA A 174 -26.38 9.10 12.08
C ALA A 174 -26.15 10.61 12.27
N TRP A 175 -24.99 11.00 12.79
CA TRP A 175 -24.62 12.42 12.91
C TRP A 175 -24.50 13.10 11.54
N LYS A 176 -23.85 12.50 10.57
CA LYS A 176 -23.74 13.05 9.20
C LYS A 176 -25.09 13.24 8.56
N ASP A 177 -25.97 12.25 8.66
CA ASP A 177 -27.32 12.29 8.08
C ASP A 177 -28.15 13.41 8.72
N GLU A 178 -28.01 13.62 10.03
CA GLU A 178 -28.73 14.67 10.75
C GLU A 178 -28.25 16.08 10.40
N VAL A 179 -26.91 16.28 10.33
CA VAL A 179 -26.30 17.55 9.91
C VAL A 179 -26.68 17.89 8.48
N THR A 180 -26.69 16.90 7.58
CA THR A 180 -27.03 17.10 6.17
C THR A 180 -28.51 17.50 6.00
N ARG A 181 -29.44 16.88 6.75
CA ARG A 181 -30.88 17.21 6.70
C ARG A 181 -31.19 18.67 7.08
N LYS A 182 -30.43 19.23 8.01
CA LYS A 182 -30.63 20.60 8.51
C LYS A 182 -29.90 21.68 7.73
N GLY A 183 -29.17 21.29 6.71
CA GLY A 183 -28.33 22.16 5.90
C GLY A 183 -26.97 22.42 6.59
N ALA A 184 -25.91 21.93 5.97
CA ALA A 184 -24.53 21.89 6.49
C ALA A 184 -24.00 23.24 7.00
N ASN A 185 -24.52 24.35 6.51
CA ASN A 185 -24.10 25.71 6.91
C ASN A 185 -24.84 26.26 8.15
N LYS A 186 -25.88 25.61 8.63
CA LYS A 186 -26.71 26.09 9.76
C LYS A 186 -26.60 25.22 11.01
N ASP A 187 -26.25 23.94 10.90
CA ASP A 187 -26.14 23.07 12.05
C ASP A 187 -24.68 22.98 12.50
N LYS A 188 -24.41 23.58 13.66
CA LYS A 188 -23.08 23.59 14.32
C LYS A 188 -22.90 22.43 15.30
N ARG A 189 -23.66 21.34 15.19
CA ARG A 189 -23.49 20.21 16.08
C ARG A 189 -22.10 19.61 15.95
N LYS A 190 -21.46 19.47 17.09
CA LYS A 190 -20.17 18.82 17.15
C LYS A 190 -20.28 17.35 16.75
N ARG A 191 -19.26 16.87 16.06
CA ARG A 191 -19.07 15.45 15.80
C ARG A 191 -19.10 14.66 17.11
N PRO A 192 -19.69 13.45 17.14
CA PRO A 192 -19.69 12.63 18.35
C PRO A 192 -18.27 12.40 18.87
N GLU A 193 -18.12 12.49 20.17
CA GLU A 193 -16.85 12.17 20.84
C GLU A 193 -16.65 10.66 20.98
N ASN A 194 -15.40 10.25 21.18
CA ASN A 194 -15.01 8.84 21.36
C ASN A 194 -15.40 7.92 20.19
N LEU A 195 -15.18 8.38 18.96
CA LEU A 195 -15.34 7.58 17.76
C LEU A 195 -14.07 6.78 17.45
N VAL A 196 -13.74 5.81 18.27
CA VAL A 196 -12.61 4.91 18.02
C VAL A 196 -12.98 3.94 16.92
N ILE A 197 -12.41 4.15 15.72
CA ILE A 197 -12.54 3.28 14.56
C ILE A 197 -11.14 2.85 14.17
N GLN A 198 -10.85 1.56 14.29
CA GLN A 198 -9.50 1.03 14.08
C GLN A 198 -9.31 0.42 12.69
N GLU A 199 -10.31 -0.30 12.17
CA GLU A 199 -10.19 -0.85 10.82
C GLU A 199 -10.56 0.24 9.80
N ILE A 200 -9.60 0.57 8.94
CA ILE A 200 -9.71 1.66 7.97
C ILE A 200 -9.51 1.14 6.54
N ASP A 201 -10.17 1.79 5.58
CA ASP A 201 -9.90 1.58 4.17
C ASP A 201 -8.64 2.34 3.73
N ALA A 202 -7.91 1.79 2.76
CA ALA A 202 -6.77 2.50 2.17
C ALA A 202 -7.19 3.72 1.35
N ASP A 203 -8.42 3.72 0.79
CA ASP A 203 -8.94 4.86 0.02
C ASP A 203 -9.41 5.98 0.95
N MET A 204 -8.46 6.72 1.48
CA MET A 204 -8.74 7.91 2.28
C MET A 204 -7.74 9.03 1.98
N THR A 205 -8.18 10.26 2.24
CA THR A 205 -7.29 11.41 2.15
C THR A 205 -6.37 11.48 3.38
N ASN A 206 -5.23 12.12 3.21
CA ASN A 206 -4.29 12.33 4.32
C ASN A 206 -4.92 13.05 5.55
N PRO A 207 -5.75 14.11 5.40
CA PRO A 207 -6.47 14.67 6.54
C PRO A 207 -7.40 13.69 7.25
N ALA A 208 -8.08 12.81 6.50
CA ALA A 208 -8.93 11.80 7.08
C ALA A 208 -8.12 10.76 7.87
N PHE A 209 -6.93 10.37 7.38
CA PHE A 209 -6.01 9.50 8.10
C PHE A 209 -5.53 10.12 9.43
N VAL A 210 -5.12 11.41 9.41
CA VAL A 210 -4.73 12.13 10.64
C VAL A 210 -5.89 12.20 11.63
N MET A 211 -7.09 12.52 11.17
CA MET A 211 -8.28 12.57 12.01
C MET A 211 -8.60 11.20 12.63
N ARG A 212 -8.57 10.12 11.86
CA ARG A 212 -8.77 8.75 12.37
C ARG A 212 -7.71 8.37 13.39
N THR A 213 -6.44 8.74 13.13
CA THR A 213 -5.34 8.49 14.07
C THR A 213 -5.55 9.22 15.39
N ALA A 214 -5.99 10.49 15.36
CA ALA A 214 -6.31 11.26 16.56
C ALA A 214 -7.50 10.66 17.33
N GLU A 215 -8.58 10.30 16.62
CA GLU A 215 -9.77 9.68 17.21
C GLU A 215 -9.53 8.28 17.76
N ALA A 216 -8.49 7.58 17.28
CA ALA A 216 -8.15 6.23 17.73
C ALA A 216 -7.64 6.17 19.17
N GLN A 217 -7.35 7.30 19.83
CA GLN A 217 -6.98 7.36 21.26
C GLN A 217 -5.85 6.40 21.64
N GLU A 218 -4.76 6.43 20.91
CA GLU A 218 -3.60 5.54 21.04
C GLU A 218 -3.82 4.07 20.60
N HIS A 219 -5.00 3.71 20.12
CA HIS A 219 -5.17 2.39 19.50
C HIS A 219 -4.50 2.36 18.13
N PHE A 220 -4.09 1.17 17.72
CA PHE A 220 -3.56 0.96 16.38
C PHE A 220 -4.67 1.02 15.34
N LEU A 221 -4.47 1.77 14.27
CA LEU A 221 -5.22 1.62 13.04
C LEU A 221 -4.78 0.35 12.32
N TYR A 222 -5.68 -0.25 11.58
CA TYR A 222 -5.42 -1.47 10.83
C TYR A 222 -6.07 -1.42 9.45
N THR A 223 -5.38 -1.98 8.45
CA THR A 223 -5.98 -2.26 7.13
C THR A 223 -5.54 -3.61 6.60
N SER A 224 -6.44 -4.26 5.86
CA SER A 224 -6.17 -5.50 5.15
C SER A 224 -6.46 -5.32 3.67
N LEU A 225 -5.43 -5.47 2.85
CA LEU A 225 -5.46 -5.20 1.41
C LEU A 225 -5.35 -6.49 0.63
N ASN A 226 -6.26 -6.70 -0.31
CA ASN A 226 -6.19 -7.83 -1.23
C ASN A 226 -5.08 -7.67 -2.26
N GLU A 227 -4.72 -6.41 -2.56
CA GLU A 227 -3.64 -6.05 -3.49
C GLU A 227 -2.83 -4.88 -2.93
N ILE A 228 -1.50 -4.97 -3.02
CA ILE A 228 -0.59 -3.99 -2.43
C ILE A 228 -0.76 -2.58 -2.99
N ASP A 229 -1.13 -2.44 -4.26
CA ASP A 229 -1.32 -1.15 -4.92
C ASP A 229 -2.56 -0.38 -4.44
N GLN A 230 -3.43 -0.99 -3.64
CA GLN A 230 -4.50 -0.27 -2.95
C GLN A 230 -3.96 0.81 -2.01
N PHE A 231 -2.72 0.68 -1.52
CA PHE A 231 -2.06 1.77 -0.77
C PHE A 231 -1.85 3.04 -1.58
N ASP A 232 -1.80 2.97 -2.91
CA ASP A 232 -1.69 4.17 -3.75
C ASP A 232 -2.96 5.05 -3.68
N ALA A 233 -4.06 4.51 -3.14
CA ALA A 233 -5.28 5.26 -2.85
C ALA A 233 -5.15 6.15 -1.59
N LEU A 234 -4.19 5.90 -0.70
CA LEU A 234 -3.86 6.79 0.41
C LEU A 234 -3.23 8.07 -0.13
N ARG A 235 -4.09 9.02 -0.49
CA ARG A 235 -3.74 10.20 -1.31
C ARG A 235 -2.93 11.22 -0.53
N GLY A 236 -1.76 11.56 -1.06
CA GLY A 236 -0.88 12.63 -0.61
C GLY A 236 0.09 13.03 -1.71
N GLN A 237 0.92 14.05 -1.46
CA GLN A 237 2.01 14.39 -2.38
C GLN A 237 3.16 13.38 -2.24
N GLY A 238 3.69 12.92 -3.37
CA GLY A 238 4.78 11.95 -3.40
C GLY A 238 4.37 10.55 -2.93
N ASN A 239 5.32 9.80 -2.40
CA ASN A 239 5.14 8.44 -1.90
C ASN A 239 4.63 8.43 -0.44
N GLN A 240 3.51 9.09 -0.18
CA GLN A 240 2.98 9.32 1.18
C GLN A 240 2.74 8.02 1.96
N GLN A 241 2.25 6.98 1.31
CA GLN A 241 2.01 5.67 1.91
C GLN A 241 3.29 5.07 2.50
N PHE A 242 4.41 5.16 1.79
CA PHE A 242 5.70 4.66 2.27
C PHE A 242 6.24 5.47 3.46
N ARG A 243 6.02 6.79 3.43
CA ARG A 243 6.37 7.65 4.55
C ARG A 243 5.57 7.30 5.81
N ILE A 244 4.27 7.04 5.67
CA ILE A 244 3.42 6.59 6.78
C ILE A 244 3.91 5.26 7.35
N MET A 245 4.28 4.29 6.48
CA MET A 245 4.84 3.00 6.90
C MET A 245 6.13 3.18 7.72
N CYS A 246 7.05 4.02 7.25
CA CYS A 246 8.29 4.30 8.00
C CYS A 246 8.00 4.95 9.35
N LEU A 247 7.18 5.99 9.37
CA LEU A 247 6.84 6.71 10.60
C LEU A 247 6.12 5.82 11.61
N ALA A 248 5.20 4.96 11.16
CA ALA A 248 4.49 4.06 12.05
C ALA A 248 5.41 3.08 12.79
N PHE A 249 6.52 2.68 12.17
CA PHE A 249 7.50 1.78 12.76
C PHE A 249 8.47 2.50 13.73
N ASP A 250 8.74 3.78 13.50
CA ASP A 250 9.71 4.53 14.27
C ASP A 250 9.10 4.93 15.64
N PRO A 251 9.79 4.65 16.76
CA PRO A 251 9.29 5.01 18.06
C PRO A 251 9.16 6.53 18.21
N ALA A 252 8.18 6.98 19.00
CA ALA A 252 7.90 8.38 19.26
C ALA A 252 7.74 9.28 18.01
N ASN A 253 7.30 8.70 16.89
CA ASN A 253 7.05 9.44 15.66
C ASN A 253 6.02 10.56 15.87
N GLN A 254 6.17 11.62 15.10
CA GLN A 254 5.24 12.75 15.10
C GLN A 254 4.85 13.06 13.65
N TYR A 255 3.57 13.01 13.40
CA TYR A 255 3.00 13.34 12.10
C TYR A 255 1.91 14.38 12.25
N GLY A 256 1.92 15.39 11.42
CA GLY A 256 0.95 16.46 11.52
C GLY A 256 0.65 17.12 10.20
N GLN A 257 -0.53 17.72 10.12
CA GLN A 257 -0.91 18.62 9.04
C GLN A 257 -1.34 19.94 9.65
N THR A 258 -0.81 21.03 9.10
CA THR A 258 -1.27 22.38 9.41
C THR A 258 -1.98 22.94 8.19
N ARG A 259 -3.26 23.24 8.30
CA ARG A 259 -4.08 23.89 7.26
C ARG A 259 -4.83 25.04 7.84
N VAL A 260 -4.96 26.13 7.09
CA VAL A 260 -5.53 27.40 7.56
C VAL A 260 -7.07 27.48 7.39
N GLY A 261 -7.69 26.49 6.75
CA GLY A 261 -9.15 26.49 6.54
C GLY A 261 -9.96 26.18 7.80
N THR A 262 -11.10 26.81 7.99
CA THR A 262 -11.96 26.65 9.18
C THR A 262 -12.53 25.25 9.42
N SER A 263 -12.56 24.40 8.38
CA SER A 263 -12.99 22.98 8.42
C SER A 263 -11.84 21.99 8.28
N SER A 264 -10.59 22.46 8.38
CA SER A 264 -9.41 21.62 8.20
C SER A 264 -8.92 21.03 9.51
N VAL A 265 -8.42 19.81 9.44
CA VAL A 265 -7.77 19.14 10.57
C VAL A 265 -6.39 19.76 10.75
N THR A 266 -6.13 20.32 11.95
CA THR A 266 -4.83 20.80 12.36
C THR A 266 -4.45 20.06 13.62
N GLU A 267 -3.86 18.88 13.45
CA GLU A 267 -3.47 18.04 14.57
C GLU A 267 -2.09 17.42 14.33
N ARG A 268 -1.40 17.16 15.42
CA ARG A 268 -0.16 16.38 15.43
C ARG A 268 -0.43 15.07 16.16
N VAL A 269 -0.19 13.96 15.49
CA VAL A 269 -0.51 12.62 15.96
C VAL A 269 0.72 11.73 15.95
N THR A 270 0.73 10.71 16.79
CA THR A 270 1.65 9.58 16.69
C THR A 270 0.99 8.51 15.84
N ILE A 271 1.60 8.14 14.72
CA ILE A 271 1.06 7.11 13.85
C ILE A 271 1.27 5.74 14.51
N ARG A 272 0.17 5.02 14.71
CA ARG A 272 0.11 3.62 15.12
C ARG A 272 -0.69 2.88 14.06
N PHE A 273 0.00 2.16 13.18
CA PHE A 273 -0.63 1.60 12.00
C PHE A 273 -0.06 0.23 11.65
N ASN A 274 -0.90 -0.78 11.71
CA ASN A 274 -0.63 -2.16 11.33
C ASN A 274 -1.37 -2.50 10.04
N TRP A 275 -0.80 -3.37 9.23
CA TRP A 275 -1.47 -3.78 8.01
C TRP A 275 -1.05 -5.14 7.48
N ASN A 276 -1.96 -5.76 6.75
CA ASN A 276 -1.72 -6.91 5.89
C ASN A 276 -1.97 -6.53 4.44
N ALA A 277 -1.11 -6.99 3.57
CA ALA A 277 -1.34 -6.93 2.13
C ALA A 277 -1.01 -8.27 1.48
N SER A 278 -1.64 -8.55 0.36
CA SER A 278 -1.27 -9.67 -0.49
C SER A 278 -1.10 -9.22 -1.93
N THR A 279 -0.22 -9.89 -2.67
CA THR A 279 -0.01 -9.59 -4.09
C THR A 279 0.73 -10.72 -4.78
N THR A 280 0.86 -10.65 -6.12
CA THR A 280 1.76 -11.55 -6.84
C THR A 280 3.21 -11.14 -6.63
N ILE A 281 4.14 -12.12 -6.72
CA ILE A 281 5.58 -11.87 -6.54
C ILE A 281 6.06 -10.75 -7.47
N GLN A 282 5.75 -10.84 -8.77
CA GLN A 282 6.17 -9.84 -9.75
C GLN A 282 5.59 -8.45 -9.49
N LYS A 283 4.31 -8.37 -9.10
CA LYS A 283 3.66 -7.10 -8.76
C LYS A 283 4.28 -6.50 -7.49
N GLY A 284 4.54 -7.32 -6.49
CA GLY A 284 5.22 -6.88 -5.26
C GLY A 284 6.62 -6.34 -5.51
N LEU A 285 7.44 -7.06 -6.26
CA LEU A 285 8.78 -6.60 -6.66
C LEU A 285 8.71 -5.24 -7.40
N ARG A 286 7.78 -5.10 -8.35
CA ARG A 286 7.58 -3.83 -9.07
C ARG A 286 7.08 -2.71 -8.15
N TYR A 287 6.19 -3.01 -7.23
CA TYR A 287 5.65 -2.03 -6.29
C TYR A 287 6.76 -1.48 -5.39
N PHE A 288 7.52 -2.35 -4.76
CA PHE A 288 8.57 -1.98 -3.81
C PHE A 288 9.87 -1.51 -4.47
N SER A 289 10.10 -1.80 -5.77
CA SER A 289 11.26 -1.27 -6.50
C SER A 289 11.33 0.27 -6.49
N ARG A 290 10.21 0.94 -6.31
CA ARG A 290 10.12 2.41 -6.18
C ARG A 290 10.80 2.96 -4.92
N VAL A 291 11.05 2.12 -3.92
CA VAL A 291 11.49 2.53 -2.57
C VAL A 291 12.57 1.62 -1.99
N LEU A 292 13.35 0.96 -2.85
CA LEU A 292 14.43 0.05 -2.42
C LEU A 292 15.43 0.72 -1.46
N THR A 293 15.68 2.00 -1.64
CA THR A 293 16.65 2.78 -0.85
C THR A 293 16.02 3.53 0.33
N ASP A 294 14.68 3.61 0.41
CA ASP A 294 13.99 4.55 1.29
C ASP A 294 13.53 3.93 2.63
N GLY A 295 13.95 2.70 2.91
CA GLY A 295 13.75 2.06 4.21
C GLY A 295 12.39 1.37 4.49
N PRO A 296 11.29 1.50 3.70
CA PRO A 296 10.04 0.78 4.00
C PRO A 296 10.20 -0.72 3.99
N ILE A 297 11.02 -1.25 3.06
CA ILE A 297 11.21 -2.70 2.87
C ILE A 297 11.78 -3.37 4.12
N SER A 298 12.72 -2.71 4.82
CA SER A 298 13.31 -3.26 6.05
C SER A 298 12.34 -3.36 7.23
N ARG A 299 11.16 -2.76 7.12
CA ARG A 299 10.12 -2.71 8.15
C ARG A 299 8.94 -3.63 7.87
N ILE A 300 8.94 -4.29 6.71
CA ILE A 300 7.85 -5.16 6.26
C ILE A 300 8.29 -6.61 6.40
N ASN A 301 7.44 -7.42 7.02
CA ASN A 301 7.59 -8.87 7.03
C ASN A 301 7.04 -9.43 5.72
N PHE A 302 7.91 -9.95 4.87
CA PHE A 302 7.51 -10.63 3.64
C PHE A 302 7.37 -12.12 3.90
N CYS A 303 6.24 -12.68 3.52
CA CYS A 303 6.02 -14.12 3.56
C CYS A 303 5.53 -14.62 2.19
N THR A 304 5.79 -15.89 1.91
CA THR A 304 5.45 -16.50 0.63
C THR A 304 4.67 -17.80 0.84
N ILE A 305 3.92 -18.18 -0.19
CA ILE A 305 3.35 -19.53 -0.31
C ILE A 305 4.18 -20.22 -1.40
N PRO A 306 4.77 -21.41 -1.12
CA PRO A 306 5.53 -22.15 -2.12
C PRO A 306 4.70 -22.43 -3.37
N GLU A 307 5.30 -22.33 -4.52
CA GLU A 307 4.70 -22.78 -5.78
C GLU A 307 4.66 -24.32 -5.76
N ARG A 308 3.54 -24.88 -6.25
CA ARG A 308 3.35 -26.34 -6.34
C ARG A 308 3.80 -26.84 -7.68
#